data_8a6ea6edb46626d3a737bc37585b6103
#
_entry.id   8a6ea6edb46626d3a737bc37585b6103
#
_cell.length_a   1.000
_cell.length_b   1.000
_cell.length_c   1.000
_cell.angle_alpha   90.00
_cell.angle_beta   90.00
_cell.angle_gamma   90.00
#
_symmetry.space_group_name_H-M   'P 1'
#
loop_
_entity.id
_entity.type
_entity.pdbx_description
1 polymer ?
#
loop_
_entity_poly.entity_id
_entity_poly.type
_entity_poly.pdbx_seq_one_letter_code
_entity_poly.pdbx_strand_id
1 'polypeptide(L)'
;MFFGFLPPCYDDSDTDVQSIMLPEIIYHEAGHAVVSEVLCPESVSLIYVGNGKSRESGVTHLYNNQNTTSQYWAKSRLTTVLAGAASTEQKFGTVDSGAHSDYERAFDLAEKLVEENCIDGLHLFSFKYGHSQNYLSAQEQVVTAEVERYYRKAKEIIALNKEFLEKLAAALAEKKLLCEADIKKIKDECKIVPVAL
;
A
#
# COMPACT_ATOMS: atom_id res chain seq x y z
N MET A 1 -15.96 -42.85 -9.02
CA MET A 1 -14.72 -42.95 -8.21
C MET A 1 -13.73 -41.94 -8.77
N PHE A 2 -13.73 -40.73 -8.23
CA PHE A 2 -12.79 -39.64 -8.64
C PHE A 2 -11.54 -39.74 -7.80
N PHE A 3 -10.42 -40.09 -8.39
CA PHE A 3 -9.12 -39.97 -7.76
C PHE A 3 -8.71 -38.51 -7.78
N GLY A 4 -8.77 -37.85 -6.61
CA GLY A 4 -8.20 -36.55 -6.40
C GLY A 4 -6.68 -36.65 -6.46
N PHE A 5 -6.07 -35.96 -7.43
CA PHE A 5 -4.65 -35.65 -7.40
C PHE A 5 -4.44 -34.64 -6.27
N LEU A 6 -3.83 -35.07 -5.18
CA LEU A 6 -3.21 -34.17 -4.21
C LEU A 6 -1.94 -33.63 -4.89
N PRO A 7 -1.73 -32.32 -4.91
CA PRO A 7 -0.44 -31.79 -5.36
C PRO A 7 0.65 -32.32 -4.42
N PRO A 8 1.88 -32.53 -4.92
CA PRO A 8 2.99 -32.97 -4.09
C PRO A 8 3.19 -32.01 -2.95
N CYS A 9 3.43 -32.53 -1.74
CA CYS A 9 3.85 -31.74 -0.59
C CYS A 9 5.06 -30.93 -1.01
N TYR A 10 4.94 -29.61 -0.96
CA TYR A 10 6.08 -28.72 -1.12
C TYR A 10 7.08 -29.06 0.00
N ASP A 11 8.25 -29.52 -0.38
CA ASP A 11 9.38 -29.71 0.52
C ASP A 11 9.87 -28.31 0.92
N ASP A 12 9.92 -28.05 2.23
CA ASP A 12 10.35 -26.76 2.83
C ASP A 12 11.85 -26.41 2.59
N SER A 13 12.50 -27.08 1.66
CA SER A 13 13.91 -26.88 1.31
C SER A 13 14.18 -25.83 0.22
N ASP A 14 13.15 -25.16 -0.31
CA ASP A 14 13.29 -24.16 -1.37
C ASP A 14 13.78 -22.80 -0.84
N THR A 15 15.04 -22.79 -0.40
CA THR A 15 15.77 -21.55 -0.07
C THR A 15 15.88 -20.61 -1.28
N ASP A 16 15.77 -21.11 -2.49
CA ASP A 16 15.89 -20.32 -3.72
C ASP A 16 14.64 -19.46 -4.01
N VAL A 17 13.43 -19.96 -3.77
CA VAL A 17 12.18 -19.19 -3.99
C VAL A 17 12.09 -18.05 -2.97
N GLN A 18 12.52 -18.26 -1.73
CA GLN A 18 12.53 -17.23 -0.69
C GLN A 18 13.52 -16.10 -0.98
N SER A 19 14.65 -16.40 -1.64
CA SER A 19 15.63 -15.39 -2.04
C SER A 19 15.13 -14.50 -3.19
N ILE A 20 14.23 -15.01 -4.03
CA ILE A 20 13.65 -14.30 -5.19
C ILE A 20 12.54 -13.34 -4.74
N MET A 21 11.72 -13.72 -3.76
CA MET A 21 10.60 -12.87 -3.31
C MET A 21 11.01 -11.75 -2.34
N LEU A 22 12.15 -11.87 -1.68
CA LEU A 22 12.59 -10.90 -0.68
C LEU A 22 12.75 -9.46 -1.21
N PRO A 23 13.31 -9.22 -2.42
CA PRO A 23 13.37 -7.89 -3.00
C PRO A 23 11.99 -7.26 -3.23
N GLU A 24 11.01 -8.05 -3.67
CA GLU A 24 9.64 -7.58 -3.90
C GLU A 24 9.00 -7.11 -2.60
N ILE A 25 9.12 -7.90 -1.52
CA ILE A 25 8.62 -7.54 -0.18
C ILE A 25 9.29 -6.26 0.33
N ILE A 26 10.61 -6.13 0.15
CA ILE A 26 11.35 -4.93 0.55
C ILE A 26 10.82 -3.69 -0.14
N TYR A 27 10.63 -3.73 -1.47
CA TYR A 27 10.11 -2.60 -2.23
C TYR A 27 8.65 -2.31 -1.93
N HIS A 28 7.85 -3.34 -1.64
CA HIS A 28 6.47 -3.21 -1.21
C HIS A 28 6.38 -2.39 0.09
N GLU A 29 7.08 -2.80 1.14
CA GLU A 29 7.10 -2.12 2.43
C GLU A 29 7.73 -0.72 2.35
N ALA A 30 8.83 -0.59 1.61
CA ALA A 30 9.43 0.71 1.36
C ALA A 30 8.48 1.67 0.61
N GLY A 31 7.66 1.15 -0.30
CA GLY A 31 6.64 1.91 -1.01
C GLY A 31 5.61 2.52 -0.06
N HIS A 32 5.05 1.73 0.86
CA HIS A 32 4.15 2.23 1.91
C HIS A 32 4.79 3.34 2.73
N ALA A 33 6.04 3.14 3.16
CA ALA A 33 6.76 4.12 3.96
C ALA A 33 7.02 5.42 3.21
N VAL A 34 7.49 5.37 1.96
CA VAL A 34 7.75 6.56 1.14
C VAL A 34 6.50 7.40 0.98
N VAL A 35 5.39 6.79 0.57
CA VAL A 35 4.14 7.51 0.33
C VAL A 35 3.59 8.09 1.63
N SER A 36 3.64 7.32 2.72
CA SER A 36 3.21 7.81 4.03
C SER A 36 4.03 9.01 4.50
N GLU A 37 5.36 8.95 4.40
CA GLU A 37 6.27 10.00 4.83
C GLU A 37 6.22 11.27 3.96
N VAL A 38 5.86 11.13 2.68
CA VAL A 38 5.66 12.28 1.78
C VAL A 38 4.35 13.00 2.08
N LEU A 39 3.27 12.24 2.29
CA LEU A 39 1.94 12.80 2.54
C LEU A 39 1.72 13.23 3.99
N CYS A 40 2.26 12.47 4.93
CA CYS A 40 2.13 12.68 6.37
C CYS A 40 3.50 12.50 7.02
N PRO A 41 4.34 13.54 7.07
CA PRO A 41 5.67 13.46 7.66
C PRO A 41 5.65 12.92 9.10
N GLU A 42 6.65 12.10 9.44
CA GLU A 42 6.79 11.46 10.76
C GLU A 42 5.63 10.49 11.09
N SER A 43 5.02 9.90 10.05
CA SER A 43 3.91 8.96 10.22
C SER A 43 4.34 7.49 10.32
N VAL A 44 5.56 7.16 9.92
CA VAL A 44 6.07 5.78 9.93
C VAL A 44 6.89 5.52 11.19
N SER A 45 6.43 4.62 12.04
CA SER A 45 7.13 4.25 13.28
C SER A 45 8.16 3.15 13.08
N LEU A 46 7.87 2.20 12.19
CA LEU A 46 8.69 1.02 11.97
C LEU A 46 8.43 0.41 10.61
N ILE A 47 9.48 -0.12 9.98
CA ILE A 47 9.38 -1.00 8.81
C ILE A 47 10.13 -2.30 9.15
N TYR A 48 9.49 -3.43 8.93
CA TYR A 48 10.07 -4.74 9.16
C TYR A 48 9.85 -5.65 7.95
N VAL A 49 10.87 -6.42 7.60
CA VAL A 49 10.79 -7.48 6.58
C VAL A 49 11.32 -8.77 7.18
N GLY A 50 10.44 -9.75 7.25
CA GLY A 50 10.75 -11.08 7.80
C GLY A 50 11.61 -11.92 6.85
N ASN A 51 12.04 -13.09 7.36
CA ASN A 51 12.87 -14.04 6.60
C ASN A 51 12.05 -14.97 5.68
N GLY A 52 10.81 -14.60 5.34
CA GLY A 52 9.93 -15.43 4.49
C GLY A 52 9.35 -16.69 5.14
N LYS A 53 9.74 -16.98 6.39
CA LYS A 53 9.27 -18.18 7.13
C LYS A 53 7.99 -17.97 7.94
N SER A 54 7.57 -16.74 8.12
CA SER A 54 6.35 -16.39 8.81
C SER A 54 5.26 -15.97 7.82
N ARG A 55 4.01 -16.11 8.23
CA ARG A 55 2.83 -15.69 7.45
C ARG A 55 2.81 -14.18 7.16
N GLU A 56 3.56 -13.40 7.93
CA GLU A 56 3.79 -11.98 7.73
C GLU A 56 5.19 -11.79 7.15
N SER A 57 5.24 -11.58 5.83
CA SER A 57 6.49 -11.42 5.08
C SER A 57 7.11 -10.04 5.29
N GLY A 58 6.31 -9.04 5.59
CA GLY A 58 6.71 -7.67 5.85
C GLY A 58 5.60 -6.88 6.54
N VAL A 59 5.95 -5.76 7.13
CA VAL A 59 4.98 -4.84 7.74
C VAL A 59 5.55 -3.43 7.86
N THR A 60 4.75 -2.45 7.48
CA THR A 60 5.01 -1.03 7.72
C THR A 60 4.02 -0.51 8.74
N HIS A 61 4.52 -0.23 9.95
CA HIS A 61 3.71 0.33 11.03
C HIS A 61 3.62 1.85 10.90
N LEU A 62 2.37 2.35 10.80
CA LEU A 62 2.05 3.76 10.78
C LEU A 62 1.49 4.19 12.14
N TYR A 63 1.85 5.40 12.58
CA TYR A 63 1.17 6.01 13.71
C TYR A 63 -0.31 6.19 13.39
N ASN A 64 -1.15 5.59 14.21
CA ASN A 64 -2.59 5.67 14.02
C ASN A 64 -3.13 6.93 14.72
N ASN A 65 -3.15 8.03 13.99
CA ASN A 65 -3.76 9.26 14.50
C ASN A 65 -5.28 9.21 14.25
N GLN A 66 -5.97 8.35 15.01
CA GLN A 66 -7.39 8.03 14.84
C GLN A 66 -8.34 9.22 15.03
N ASN A 67 -7.82 10.38 15.46
CA ASN A 67 -8.65 11.55 15.79
C ASN A 67 -8.85 12.51 14.61
N THR A 68 -8.33 12.22 13.44
CA THR A 68 -8.49 13.07 12.26
C THR A 68 -9.43 12.43 11.25
N THR A 69 -10.64 12.95 11.18
CA THR A 69 -11.65 12.62 10.14
C THR A 69 -11.51 13.53 8.91
N SER A 70 -10.35 14.14 8.68
CA SER A 70 -10.18 15.03 7.56
C SER A 70 -10.16 14.26 6.24
N GLN A 71 -10.77 14.83 5.21
CA GLN A 71 -10.74 14.32 3.85
C GLN A 71 -9.30 14.04 3.37
N TYR A 72 -8.36 14.94 3.68
CA TYR A 72 -6.94 14.78 3.35
C TYR A 72 -6.34 13.52 3.98
N TRP A 73 -6.63 13.26 5.25
CA TRP A 73 -6.14 12.07 5.95
C TRP A 73 -6.68 10.78 5.31
N ALA A 74 -7.96 10.74 4.99
CA ALA A 74 -8.59 9.57 4.37
C ALA A 74 -8.00 9.29 2.97
N LYS A 75 -7.80 10.34 2.16
CA LYS A 75 -7.14 10.24 0.84
C LYS A 75 -5.68 9.80 0.98
N SER A 76 -4.94 10.36 1.93
CA SER A 76 -3.55 9.97 2.23
C SER A 76 -3.47 8.49 2.61
N ARG A 77 -4.41 8.03 3.45
CA ARG A 77 -4.48 6.63 3.87
C ARG A 77 -4.73 5.68 2.71
N LEU A 78 -5.70 6.01 1.85
CA LEU A 78 -6.00 5.24 0.65
C LEU A 78 -4.78 5.18 -0.30
N THR A 79 -4.13 6.32 -0.52
CA THR A 79 -2.91 6.39 -1.35
C THR A 79 -1.78 5.53 -0.77
N THR A 80 -1.59 5.59 0.57
CA THR A 80 -0.54 4.82 1.26
C THR A 80 -0.79 3.31 1.16
N VAL A 81 -2.02 2.85 1.33
CA VAL A 81 -2.36 1.42 1.22
C VAL A 81 -2.06 0.87 -0.18
N LEU A 82 -2.24 1.67 -1.22
CA LEU A 82 -1.95 1.28 -2.61
C LEU A 82 -0.46 1.36 -2.98
N ALA A 83 0.37 1.92 -2.11
CA ALA A 83 1.75 2.26 -2.45
C ALA A 83 2.68 1.04 -2.55
N GLY A 84 2.42 -0.02 -1.79
CA GLY A 84 3.18 -1.27 -1.89
C GLY A 84 3.12 -1.85 -3.31
N ALA A 85 1.90 -2.06 -3.80
CA ALA A 85 1.66 -2.54 -5.17
C ALA A 85 2.22 -1.58 -6.25
N ALA A 86 2.07 -0.27 -6.04
CA ALA A 86 2.60 0.73 -6.96
C ALA A 86 4.14 0.71 -7.03
N SER A 87 4.80 0.47 -5.90
CA SER A 87 6.26 0.37 -5.81
C SER A 87 6.79 -0.87 -6.53
N THR A 88 6.20 -2.02 -6.28
CA THR A 88 6.61 -3.28 -6.93
C THR A 88 6.37 -3.25 -8.44
N GLU A 89 5.24 -2.71 -8.89
CA GLU A 89 4.97 -2.54 -10.32
C GLU A 89 6.01 -1.63 -11.00
N GLN A 90 6.36 -0.50 -10.38
CA GLN A 90 7.36 0.40 -10.95
C GLN A 90 8.77 -0.18 -10.96
N LYS A 91 9.13 -0.99 -9.97
CA LYS A 91 10.46 -1.59 -9.86
C LYS A 91 10.64 -2.82 -10.71
N PHE A 92 9.66 -3.72 -10.71
CA PHE A 92 9.76 -5.06 -11.30
C PHE A 92 8.87 -5.25 -12.54
N GLY A 93 7.97 -4.31 -12.83
CA GLY A 93 7.01 -4.40 -13.94
C GLY A 93 5.82 -5.31 -13.65
N THR A 94 5.73 -5.86 -12.44
CA THR A 94 4.66 -6.75 -11.98
C THR A 94 4.20 -6.34 -10.59
N VAL A 95 2.94 -6.60 -10.28
CA VAL A 95 2.40 -6.44 -8.94
C VAL A 95 2.57 -7.73 -8.16
N ASP A 96 3.06 -7.62 -6.93
CA ASP A 96 3.21 -8.76 -6.03
C ASP A 96 1.84 -9.32 -5.59
N SER A 97 1.75 -10.64 -5.47
CA SER A 97 0.56 -11.34 -4.94
C SER A 97 0.27 -10.99 -3.47
N GLY A 98 1.27 -10.53 -2.71
CA GLY A 98 1.13 -10.03 -1.34
C GLY A 98 0.27 -8.77 -1.22
N ALA A 99 0.08 -8.03 -2.33
CA ALA A 99 -0.75 -6.84 -2.37
C ALA A 99 -2.27 -7.10 -2.25
N HIS A 100 -2.73 -8.37 -2.21
CA HIS A 100 -4.16 -8.68 -2.17
C HIS A 100 -4.88 -8.07 -0.96
N SER A 101 -4.30 -8.18 0.24
CA SER A 101 -4.87 -7.59 1.46
C SER A 101 -4.93 -6.07 1.41
N ASP A 102 -3.98 -5.43 0.73
CA ASP A 102 -3.97 -3.99 0.56
C ASP A 102 -5.04 -3.54 -0.43
N TYR A 103 -5.29 -4.31 -1.49
CA TYR A 103 -6.40 -4.02 -2.40
C TYR A 103 -7.75 -4.13 -1.70
N GLU A 104 -8.00 -5.18 -0.91
CA GLU A 104 -9.23 -5.29 -0.12
C GLU A 104 -9.40 -4.07 0.79
N ARG A 105 -8.36 -3.68 1.52
CA ARG A 105 -8.39 -2.49 2.38
C ARG A 105 -8.57 -1.20 1.60
N ALA A 106 -8.00 -1.09 0.40
CA ALA A 106 -8.17 0.09 -0.45
C ALA A 106 -9.62 0.25 -0.92
N PHE A 107 -10.27 -0.85 -1.32
CA PHE A 107 -11.68 -0.82 -1.70
C PHE A 107 -12.58 -0.47 -0.52
N ASP A 108 -12.35 -1.05 0.67
CA ASP A 108 -13.09 -0.70 1.90
C ASP A 108 -12.93 0.78 2.27
N LEU A 109 -11.73 1.33 2.12
CA LEU A 109 -11.47 2.75 2.39
C LEU A 109 -12.13 3.65 1.34
N ALA A 110 -12.07 3.28 0.07
CA ALA A 110 -12.70 4.04 -1.02
C ALA A 110 -14.23 4.02 -0.90
N GLU A 111 -14.81 2.88 -0.53
CA GLU A 111 -16.26 2.77 -0.27
C GLU A 111 -16.67 3.73 0.84
N LYS A 112 -15.98 3.75 1.97
CA LYS A 112 -16.24 4.70 3.06
C LYS A 112 -16.09 6.15 2.63
N LEU A 113 -15.05 6.47 1.83
CA LEU A 113 -14.87 7.81 1.29
C LEU A 113 -16.06 8.25 0.42
N VAL A 114 -16.55 7.35 -0.43
CA VAL A 114 -17.71 7.59 -1.29
C VAL A 114 -19.00 7.77 -0.46
N GLU A 115 -19.20 6.91 0.54
CA GLU A 115 -20.34 6.93 1.44
C GLU A 115 -20.40 8.18 2.31
N GLU A 116 -19.25 8.61 2.83
CA GLU A 116 -19.12 9.79 3.68
C GLU A 116 -19.01 11.10 2.89
N ASN A 117 -19.15 11.05 1.55
CA ASN A 117 -19.02 12.21 0.63
C ASN A 117 -17.67 12.94 0.78
N CYS A 118 -16.62 12.19 1.05
CA CYS A 118 -15.25 12.72 1.20
C CYS A 118 -14.44 12.73 -0.10
N ILE A 119 -15.09 12.54 -1.25
CA ILE A 119 -14.44 12.58 -2.57
C ILE A 119 -14.57 13.96 -3.21
N ASP A 120 -13.71 14.26 -4.18
CA ASP A 120 -13.77 15.49 -4.94
C ASP A 120 -14.98 15.44 -5.92
N GLY A 121 -15.79 16.49 -5.87
CA GLY A 121 -17.00 16.61 -6.68
C GLY A 121 -18.26 16.21 -5.91
N LEU A 122 -19.39 16.44 -6.57
CA LEU A 122 -20.70 16.21 -5.97
C LEU A 122 -21.22 14.82 -6.32
N HIS A 123 -20.67 13.81 -5.70
CA HIS A 123 -21.17 12.44 -5.79
C HIS A 123 -21.96 12.13 -4.53
N LEU A 124 -23.24 12.47 -4.56
CA LEU A 124 -24.16 12.24 -3.44
C LEU A 124 -24.74 10.84 -3.54
N PHE A 125 -24.11 9.89 -2.87
CA PHE A 125 -24.71 8.59 -2.61
C PHE A 125 -25.43 8.63 -1.26
N SER A 126 -26.69 8.27 -1.24
CA SER A 126 -27.49 8.26 -0.02
C SER A 126 -28.11 6.90 0.20
N PHE A 127 -27.79 6.24 1.29
CA PHE A 127 -28.39 4.98 1.73
C PHE A 127 -29.91 5.09 1.93
N LYS A 128 -30.45 6.29 2.02
CA LYS A 128 -31.87 6.53 2.28
C LYS A 128 -32.79 6.13 1.14
N TYR A 129 -32.28 6.02 -0.08
CA TYR A 129 -33.10 5.84 -1.30
C TYR A 129 -33.04 4.43 -1.91
N GLY A 130 -32.56 3.46 -1.15
CA GLY A 130 -32.67 2.05 -1.53
C GLY A 130 -31.52 1.54 -2.40
N HIS A 131 -31.46 0.25 -2.48
CA HIS A 131 -30.38 -0.50 -3.13
C HIS A 131 -30.84 -1.04 -4.48
N SER A 132 -31.21 -0.16 -5.43
CA SER A 132 -31.47 -0.62 -6.79
C SER A 132 -30.15 -1.11 -7.42
N GLN A 133 -30.21 -2.09 -8.31
CA GLN A 133 -29.02 -2.59 -9.02
C GLN A 133 -28.29 -1.47 -9.77
N ASN A 134 -29.01 -0.51 -10.32
CA ASN A 134 -28.40 0.64 -10.99
C ASN A 134 -27.65 1.55 -10.02
N TYR A 135 -28.17 1.73 -8.80
CA TYR A 135 -27.50 2.52 -7.76
C TYR A 135 -26.21 1.84 -7.30
N LEU A 136 -26.25 0.53 -6.99
CA LEU A 136 -25.09 -0.22 -6.58
C LEU A 136 -24.00 -0.24 -7.67
N SER A 137 -24.40 -0.46 -8.93
CA SER A 137 -23.45 -0.42 -10.04
C SER A 137 -22.81 0.96 -10.23
N ALA A 138 -23.56 2.05 -10.04
CA ALA A 138 -23.01 3.40 -10.08
C ALA A 138 -22.02 3.66 -8.93
N GLN A 139 -22.34 3.18 -7.72
CA GLN A 139 -21.43 3.27 -6.56
C GLN A 139 -20.14 2.49 -6.78
N GLU A 140 -20.23 1.24 -7.25
CA GLU A 140 -19.08 0.42 -7.59
C GLU A 140 -18.15 1.09 -8.62
N GLN A 141 -18.71 1.73 -9.64
CA GLN A 141 -17.92 2.46 -10.64
C GLN A 141 -17.17 3.63 -10.03
N VAL A 142 -17.80 4.39 -9.12
CA VAL A 142 -17.17 5.52 -8.45
C VAL A 142 -16.06 5.03 -7.51
N VAL A 143 -16.33 3.99 -6.72
CA VAL A 143 -15.32 3.36 -5.83
C VAL A 143 -14.10 2.90 -6.63
N THR A 144 -14.32 2.18 -7.72
CA THR A 144 -13.25 1.70 -8.61
C THR A 144 -12.44 2.86 -9.19
N ALA A 145 -13.11 3.92 -9.65
CA ALA A 145 -12.44 5.09 -10.20
C ALA A 145 -11.57 5.83 -9.16
N GLU A 146 -12.03 5.89 -7.89
CA GLU A 146 -11.23 6.47 -6.81
C GLU A 146 -10.01 5.60 -6.45
N VAL A 147 -10.17 4.27 -6.37
CA VAL A 147 -9.03 3.35 -6.16
C VAL A 147 -7.97 3.55 -7.26
N GLU A 148 -8.38 3.55 -8.54
CA GLU A 148 -7.46 3.78 -9.66
C GLU A 148 -6.80 5.17 -9.62
N ARG A 149 -7.56 6.20 -9.22
CA ARG A 149 -7.05 7.56 -9.08
C ARG A 149 -5.91 7.61 -8.05
N TYR A 150 -6.13 7.05 -6.87
CA TYR A 150 -5.12 7.08 -5.80
C TYR A 150 -3.98 6.09 -6.04
N TYR A 151 -4.22 5.01 -6.78
CA TYR A 151 -3.14 4.15 -7.27
C TYR A 151 -2.18 4.91 -8.20
N ARG A 152 -2.72 5.67 -9.16
CA ARG A 152 -1.90 6.54 -10.02
C ARG A 152 -1.17 7.61 -9.22
N LYS A 153 -1.81 8.15 -8.18
CA LYS A 153 -1.18 9.13 -7.30
C LYS A 153 -0.04 8.52 -6.48
N ALA A 154 -0.18 7.30 -5.99
CA ALA A 154 0.90 6.57 -5.34
C ALA A 154 2.10 6.37 -6.28
N LYS A 155 1.86 5.97 -7.53
CA LYS A 155 2.90 5.84 -8.56
C LYS A 155 3.62 7.17 -8.83
N GLU A 156 2.88 8.28 -8.92
CA GLU A 156 3.45 9.63 -9.08
C GLU A 156 4.38 9.98 -7.91
N ILE A 157 3.93 9.80 -6.68
CA ILE A 157 4.72 10.09 -5.47
C ILE A 157 6.00 9.26 -5.44
N ILE A 158 5.92 7.97 -5.71
CA ILE A 158 7.05 7.04 -5.74
C ILE A 158 8.06 7.45 -6.83
N ALA A 159 7.58 7.77 -8.03
CA ALA A 159 8.44 8.19 -9.13
C ALA A 159 9.22 9.48 -8.82
N LEU A 160 8.55 10.47 -8.21
CA LEU A 160 9.15 11.74 -7.82
C LEU A 160 10.14 11.62 -6.64
N ASN A 161 9.95 10.59 -5.79
CA ASN A 161 10.76 10.35 -4.59
C ASN A 161 11.58 9.05 -4.71
N LYS A 162 11.99 8.69 -5.92
CA LYS A 162 12.71 7.44 -6.21
C LYS A 162 13.99 7.28 -5.39
N GLU A 163 14.74 8.37 -5.18
CA GLU A 163 15.98 8.32 -4.37
C GLU A 163 15.67 7.86 -2.94
N PHE A 164 14.61 8.38 -2.33
CA PHE A 164 14.20 7.99 -0.99
C PHE A 164 13.77 6.52 -0.93
N LEU A 165 13.01 6.04 -1.94
CA LEU A 165 12.63 4.63 -2.06
C LEU A 165 13.86 3.71 -2.14
N GLU A 166 14.82 4.00 -3.01
CA GLU A 166 15.99 3.15 -3.21
C GLU A 166 16.87 3.10 -1.94
N LYS A 167 17.04 4.22 -1.23
CA LYS A 167 17.80 4.26 0.02
C LYS A 167 17.09 3.51 1.15
N LEU A 168 15.76 3.64 1.28
CA LEU A 168 14.99 2.86 2.25
C LEU A 168 15.07 1.36 1.94
N ALA A 169 14.88 0.98 0.68
CA ALA A 169 14.95 -0.42 0.26
C ALA A 169 16.34 -1.02 0.52
N ALA A 170 17.41 -0.29 0.23
CA ALA A 170 18.79 -0.73 0.51
C ALA A 170 19.04 -0.92 2.01
N ALA A 171 18.64 0.05 2.84
CA ALA A 171 18.78 -0.03 4.29
C ALA A 171 17.94 -1.17 4.88
N LEU A 172 16.72 -1.39 4.35
CA LEU A 172 15.83 -2.46 4.78
C LEU A 172 16.37 -3.85 4.37
N ALA A 173 17.00 -3.95 3.20
CA ALA A 173 17.68 -5.17 2.75
C ALA A 173 18.81 -5.58 3.71
N GLU A 174 19.56 -4.60 4.22
CA GLU A 174 20.68 -4.82 5.14
C GLU A 174 20.21 -5.11 6.57
N LYS A 175 19.35 -4.22 7.13
CA LYS A 175 18.98 -4.24 8.55
C LYS A 175 17.79 -5.12 8.88
N LYS A 176 16.92 -5.42 7.91
CA LYS A 176 15.61 -6.10 8.04
C LYS A 176 14.58 -5.36 8.91
N LEU A 177 14.99 -4.38 9.67
CA LEU A 177 14.17 -3.55 10.52
C LEU A 177 14.72 -2.13 10.52
N LEU A 178 13.86 -1.15 10.25
CA LEU A 178 14.15 0.27 10.35
C LEU A 178 13.18 0.90 11.35
N CYS A 179 13.72 1.62 12.33
CA CYS A 179 12.92 2.41 13.26
C CYS A 179 12.72 3.84 12.72
N GLU A 180 11.87 4.61 13.36
CA GLU A 180 11.60 6.01 13.02
C GLU A 180 12.87 6.84 12.84
N ALA A 181 13.85 6.68 13.73
CA ALA A 181 15.12 7.41 13.65
C ALA A 181 15.94 7.07 12.40
N ASP A 182 15.94 5.79 11.98
CA ASP A 182 16.61 5.36 10.76
C ASP A 182 15.90 5.96 9.53
N ILE A 183 14.57 5.90 9.51
CA ILE A 183 13.73 6.43 8.41
C ILE A 183 13.94 7.94 8.27
N LYS A 184 13.89 8.67 9.38
CA LYS A 184 14.12 10.11 9.41
C LYS A 184 15.51 10.47 8.89
N LYS A 185 16.55 9.76 9.33
CA LYS A 185 17.92 9.97 8.86
C LYS A 185 18.03 9.79 7.35
N ILE A 186 17.46 8.71 6.81
CA ILE A 186 17.49 8.46 5.36
C ILE A 186 16.72 9.55 4.60
N LYS A 187 15.57 9.97 5.12
CA LYS A 187 14.76 11.05 4.55
C LYS A 187 15.49 12.37 4.49
N ASP A 188 16.20 12.74 5.57
CA ASP A 188 16.97 14.00 5.66
C ASP A 188 18.14 14.03 4.66
N GLU A 189 18.61 12.86 4.22
CA GLU A 189 19.64 12.72 3.18
C GLU A 189 19.09 12.77 1.74
N CYS A 190 17.77 12.88 1.59
CA CYS A 190 17.08 12.88 0.30
C CYS A 190 16.39 14.21 0.03
N LYS A 191 16.30 14.59 -1.24
CA LYS A 191 15.43 15.68 -1.65
C LYS A 191 14.01 15.18 -1.81
N ILE A 192 13.19 15.40 -0.79
CA ILE A 192 11.77 15.01 -0.84
C ILE A 192 10.99 16.00 -1.69
N VAL A 193 10.23 15.48 -2.65
CA VAL A 193 9.32 16.23 -3.50
C VAL A 193 7.89 16.08 -2.94
N PRO A 194 7.32 17.15 -2.37
CA PRO A 194 5.95 17.10 -1.87
C PRO A 194 4.96 16.98 -3.00
N VAL A 195 3.87 16.25 -2.77
CA VAL A 195 2.79 16.05 -3.74
C VAL A 195 1.46 16.35 -3.05
N ALA A 196 0.59 17.11 -3.70
CA ALA A 196 -0.78 17.33 -3.25
C ALA A 196 -1.70 16.21 -3.71
N LEU A 197 -2.69 15.86 -2.86
CA LEU A 197 -3.75 14.89 -3.17
C LEU A 197 -5.00 15.59 -3.70
#